data_35b51e0d416fd5769c3390d02a5466f0
#
_entry.id   35b51e0d416fd5769c3390d02a5466f0
#
_cell.length_a   1.000
_cell.length_b   1.000
_cell.length_c   1.000
_cell.angle_alpha   90.00
_cell.angle_beta   90.00
_cell.angle_gamma   90.00
#
_symmetry.space_group_name_H-M   'P 1'
#
loop_
_entity.id
_entity.type
_entity.pdbx_description
1 polymer ?
#
loop_
_entity_poly.entity_id
_entity_poly.type
_entity_poly.pdbx_seq_one_letter_code
_entity_poly.pdbx_strand_id
1 'polypeptide(L)'
;MFWEQIWQEGILLIDLILSVLMGFSIGLERKHRLKEAGVATHTVVCLGSALITVISKYGFNGSDPARLAAQIVTGVGFLGAGMIVYRQHEVRGLTTAAGIWATAGIGMACGAGMYVIAVGATAIIIAVQCLFNMNFRLFKNKKYYSIKIIFTQTETENKIIKEIFGTDRFNHLVITRSVDGKVTYSATLNTDVEYSSTKLNQIMQQNSFISLIERCENE
;
A
#
# COMPACT_ATOMS: atom_id res chain seq x y z
N MET A 1 -45.28 21.59 3.15
CA MET A 1 -44.66 20.69 4.16
C MET A 1 -44.21 19.35 3.54
N PHE A 2 -45.12 18.46 3.03
CA PHE A 2 -44.72 17.17 2.42
C PHE A 2 -43.84 17.32 1.16
N TRP A 3 -44.21 18.18 0.22
CA TRP A 3 -43.41 18.41 -1.01
C TRP A 3 -42.08 19.11 -0.75
N GLU A 4 -42.02 19.99 0.23
CA GLU A 4 -40.78 20.66 0.64
C GLU A 4 -39.78 19.66 1.26
N GLN A 5 -40.27 18.71 2.03
CA GLN A 5 -39.47 17.64 2.59
C GLN A 5 -38.89 16.74 1.50
N ILE A 6 -39.73 16.31 0.53
CA ILE A 6 -39.28 15.53 -0.62
C ILE A 6 -38.23 16.29 -1.42
N TRP A 7 -38.40 17.59 -1.62
CA TRP A 7 -37.43 18.43 -2.33
C TRP A 7 -36.10 18.51 -1.59
N GLN A 8 -36.12 18.69 -0.28
CA GLN A 8 -34.92 18.69 0.56
C GLN A 8 -34.19 17.34 0.51
N GLU A 9 -34.91 16.24 0.67
CA GLU A 9 -34.34 14.89 0.55
C GLU A 9 -33.77 14.65 -0.85
N GLY A 10 -34.37 15.18 -1.90
CA GLY A 10 -33.87 15.12 -3.28
C GLY A 10 -32.51 15.83 -3.45
N ILE A 11 -32.31 16.97 -2.78
CA ILE A 11 -31.04 17.66 -2.77
C ILE A 11 -29.97 16.82 -2.06
N LEU A 12 -30.31 16.19 -0.93
CA LEU A 12 -29.37 15.33 -0.21
C LEU A 12 -28.96 14.08 -1.02
N LEU A 13 -29.84 13.59 -1.90
CA LEU A 13 -29.48 12.53 -2.85
C LEU A 13 -28.40 12.98 -3.85
N ILE A 14 -28.41 14.26 -4.25
CA ILE A 14 -27.37 14.82 -5.12
C ILE A 14 -26.02 14.77 -4.40
N ASP A 15 -25.96 15.06 -3.10
CA ASP A 15 -24.74 14.98 -2.28
C ASP A 15 -24.16 13.56 -2.31
N LEU A 16 -25.04 12.54 -2.19
CA LEU A 16 -24.64 11.14 -2.24
C LEU A 16 -24.15 10.73 -3.63
N ILE A 17 -24.86 11.17 -4.69
CA ILE A 17 -24.44 10.90 -6.08
C ILE A 17 -23.06 11.53 -6.35
N LEU A 18 -22.85 12.77 -5.91
CA LEU A 18 -21.56 13.44 -6.06
C LEU A 18 -20.46 12.67 -5.32
N SER A 19 -20.72 12.19 -4.12
CA SER A 19 -19.76 11.39 -3.35
C SER A 19 -19.38 10.09 -4.08
N VAL A 20 -20.32 9.44 -4.74
CA VAL A 20 -20.08 8.27 -5.58
C VAL A 20 -19.13 8.63 -6.74
N LEU A 21 -19.36 9.75 -7.43
CA LEU A 21 -18.51 10.20 -8.54
C LEU A 21 -17.09 10.52 -8.07
N MET A 22 -16.94 11.17 -6.91
CA MET A 22 -15.61 11.50 -6.35
C MET A 22 -14.88 10.23 -5.93
N GLY A 23 -15.52 9.33 -5.18
CA GLY A 23 -14.94 8.06 -4.76
C GLY A 23 -14.60 7.15 -5.95
N PHE A 24 -15.45 7.09 -6.96
CA PHE A 24 -15.20 6.37 -8.20
C PHE A 24 -13.95 6.89 -8.93
N SER A 25 -13.81 8.22 -9.06
CA SER A 25 -12.68 8.85 -9.74
C SER A 25 -11.36 8.51 -9.06
N ILE A 26 -11.28 8.58 -7.73
CA ILE A 26 -10.10 8.17 -6.97
C ILE A 26 -9.84 6.67 -7.13
N GLY A 27 -10.88 5.86 -6.97
CA GLY A 27 -10.78 4.41 -7.07
C GLY A 27 -10.35 3.95 -8.47
N LEU A 28 -10.73 4.66 -9.52
CA LEU A 28 -10.30 4.39 -10.89
C LEU A 28 -8.79 4.60 -11.06
N GLU A 29 -8.24 5.68 -10.52
CA GLU A 29 -6.80 5.92 -10.49
C GLU A 29 -6.07 4.80 -9.72
N ARG A 30 -6.61 4.39 -8.56
CA ARG A 30 -6.04 3.28 -7.77
C ARG A 30 -6.04 1.96 -8.53
N LYS A 31 -7.15 1.64 -9.21
CA LYS A 31 -7.26 0.44 -10.05
C LYS A 31 -6.24 0.43 -11.17
N HIS A 32 -6.05 1.54 -11.89
CA HIS A 32 -5.04 1.66 -12.94
C HIS A 32 -3.62 1.44 -12.43
N ARG A 33 -3.36 1.71 -11.14
CA ARG A 33 -2.07 1.53 -10.49
C ARG A 33 -1.92 0.19 -9.77
N LEU A 34 -2.88 -0.73 -9.94
CA LEU A 34 -2.87 -2.07 -9.31
C LEU A 34 -2.71 -2.00 -7.78
N LYS A 35 -3.36 -1.00 -7.13
CA LYS A 35 -3.36 -0.88 -5.68
C LYS A 35 -4.45 -1.76 -5.07
N GLU A 36 -4.22 -2.21 -3.83
CA GLU A 36 -5.06 -3.18 -3.11
C GLU A 36 -6.52 -2.72 -2.98
N ALA A 37 -6.74 -1.43 -2.65
CA ALA A 37 -8.07 -0.82 -2.65
C ALA A 37 -8.34 -0.09 -3.97
N GLY A 38 -9.31 -0.58 -4.71
CA GLY A 38 -9.71 -0.07 -6.03
C GLY A 38 -11.02 0.72 -6.01
N VAL A 39 -11.75 0.66 -7.15
CA VAL A 39 -12.95 1.45 -7.39
C VAL A 39 -14.03 1.20 -6.33
N ALA A 40 -14.40 -0.04 -6.08
CA ALA A 40 -15.48 -0.37 -5.16
C ALA A 40 -15.21 0.17 -3.74
N THR A 41 -14.01 -0.04 -3.22
CA THR A 41 -13.63 0.38 -1.87
C THR A 41 -13.72 1.90 -1.71
N HIS A 42 -13.10 2.67 -2.60
CA HIS A 42 -13.12 4.14 -2.53
C HIS A 42 -14.53 4.70 -2.72
N THR A 43 -15.31 4.15 -3.65
CA THR A 43 -16.69 4.59 -3.89
C THR A 43 -17.56 4.37 -2.66
N VAL A 44 -17.50 3.16 -2.06
CA VAL A 44 -18.34 2.83 -0.89
C VAL A 44 -17.90 3.62 0.35
N VAL A 45 -16.59 3.81 0.56
CA VAL A 45 -16.10 4.65 1.69
C VAL A 45 -16.54 6.10 1.54
N CYS A 46 -16.45 6.67 0.34
CA CYS A 46 -16.89 8.03 0.06
C CYS A 46 -18.40 8.18 0.30
N LEU A 47 -19.20 7.29 -0.29
CA LEU A 47 -20.65 7.26 -0.14
C LEU A 47 -21.08 7.08 1.33
N GLY A 48 -20.50 6.12 2.04
CA GLY A 48 -20.79 5.85 3.45
C GLY A 48 -20.49 7.06 4.34
N SER A 49 -19.35 7.71 4.10
CA SER A 49 -18.96 8.92 4.84
C SER A 49 -19.90 10.09 4.54
N ALA A 50 -20.33 10.28 3.29
CA ALA A 50 -21.30 11.28 2.90
C ALA A 50 -22.66 11.01 3.58
N LEU A 51 -23.15 9.78 3.52
CA LEU A 51 -24.41 9.36 4.13
C LEU A 51 -24.42 9.61 5.65
N ILE A 52 -23.39 9.17 6.36
CA ILE A 52 -23.29 9.40 7.82
C ILE A 52 -23.24 10.90 8.13
N THR A 53 -22.56 11.71 7.30
CA THR A 53 -22.50 13.16 7.46
C THR A 53 -23.87 13.81 7.25
N VAL A 54 -24.63 13.39 6.24
CA VAL A 54 -26.02 13.83 6.01
C VAL A 54 -26.90 13.46 7.20
N ILE A 55 -26.84 12.23 7.68
CA ILE A 55 -27.57 11.77 8.85
C ILE A 55 -27.19 12.59 10.09
N SER A 56 -25.89 12.87 10.28
CA SER A 56 -25.41 13.67 11.40
C SER A 56 -25.98 15.09 11.40
N LYS A 57 -26.12 15.67 10.21
CA LYS A 57 -26.57 17.07 10.04
C LYS A 57 -28.10 17.22 10.11
N TYR A 58 -28.83 16.26 9.56
CA TYR A 58 -30.26 16.39 9.34
C TYR A 58 -31.12 15.35 10.09
N GLY A 59 -30.53 14.26 10.57
CA GLY A 59 -31.27 13.14 11.17
C GLY A 59 -31.61 13.32 12.64
N PHE A 60 -30.94 14.22 13.36
CA PHE A 60 -31.07 14.34 14.80
C PHE A 60 -31.23 15.80 15.22
N ASN A 61 -32.46 16.19 15.60
CA ASN A 61 -32.76 17.54 16.07
C ASN A 61 -32.03 17.84 17.40
N GLY A 62 -31.33 18.97 17.46
CA GLY A 62 -30.68 19.45 18.70
C GLY A 62 -29.41 18.73 19.09
N SER A 63 -28.88 17.78 18.27
CA SER A 63 -27.62 17.14 18.49
C SER A 63 -26.47 17.90 17.78
N ASP A 64 -25.24 17.75 18.31
CA ASP A 64 -24.06 18.30 17.68
C ASP A 64 -23.71 17.47 16.39
N PRO A 65 -23.80 18.09 15.19
CA PRO A 65 -23.49 17.41 13.93
C PRO A 65 -22.05 16.88 13.86
N ALA A 66 -21.13 17.44 14.64
CA ALA A 66 -19.73 17.00 14.62
C ALA A 66 -19.52 15.63 15.27
N ARG A 67 -20.44 15.17 16.13
CA ARG A 67 -20.24 13.93 16.89
C ARG A 67 -20.18 12.68 16.02
N LEU A 68 -21.13 12.48 15.10
CA LEU A 68 -21.11 11.34 14.19
C LEU A 68 -20.00 11.49 13.14
N ALA A 69 -19.77 12.72 12.64
CA ALA A 69 -18.71 13.01 11.71
C ALA A 69 -17.32 12.64 12.29
N ALA A 70 -17.08 12.94 13.58
CA ALA A 70 -15.84 12.55 14.26
C ALA A 70 -15.66 11.02 14.30
N GLN A 71 -16.75 10.25 14.43
CA GLN A 71 -16.68 8.78 14.43
C GLN A 71 -16.33 8.21 13.05
N ILE A 72 -16.63 8.90 11.95
CA ILE A 72 -16.18 8.51 10.61
C ILE A 72 -14.66 8.44 10.57
N VAL A 73 -13.99 9.48 11.07
CA VAL A 73 -12.51 9.57 11.07
C VAL A 73 -11.89 8.39 11.83
N THR A 74 -12.47 8.06 13.00
CA THR A 74 -12.02 6.92 13.80
C THR A 74 -12.31 5.59 13.12
N GLY A 75 -13.53 5.40 12.61
CA GLY A 75 -13.96 4.15 11.97
C GLY A 75 -13.18 3.84 10.69
N VAL A 76 -12.89 4.85 9.87
CA VAL A 76 -12.09 4.71 8.67
C VAL A 76 -10.61 4.43 9.01
N GLY A 77 -10.14 4.93 10.16
CA GLY A 77 -8.81 4.57 10.68
C GLY A 77 -8.66 3.06 10.91
N PHE A 78 -9.70 2.39 11.39
CA PHE A 78 -9.72 0.93 11.54
C PHE A 78 -9.65 0.21 10.18
N LEU A 79 -10.41 0.66 9.17
CA LEU A 79 -10.35 0.12 7.81
C LEU A 79 -8.97 0.34 7.19
N GLY A 80 -8.39 1.53 7.38
CA GLY A 80 -7.04 1.85 6.93
C GLY A 80 -5.98 0.96 7.56
N ALA A 81 -6.07 0.73 8.87
CA ALA A 81 -5.16 -0.18 9.59
C ALA A 81 -5.25 -1.62 9.04
N GLY A 82 -6.45 -2.08 8.70
CA GLY A 82 -6.66 -3.39 8.07
C GLY A 82 -6.03 -3.57 6.70
N MET A 83 -5.68 -2.47 6.01
CA MET A 83 -4.97 -2.50 4.73
C MET A 83 -3.46 -2.56 4.86
N ILE A 84 -2.91 -2.35 6.06
CA ILE A 84 -1.47 -2.36 6.29
C ILE A 84 -1.04 -3.78 6.62
N VAL A 85 -0.22 -4.36 5.74
CA VAL A 85 0.26 -5.74 5.89
C VAL A 85 1.78 -5.72 5.99
N TYR A 86 2.30 -6.42 7.00
CA TYR A 86 3.73 -6.69 7.12
C TYR A 86 4.04 -8.05 6.49
N ARG A 87 4.77 -8.06 5.38
CA ARG A 87 5.14 -9.28 4.67
C ARG A 87 6.60 -9.17 4.19
N GLN A 88 7.38 -10.24 4.37
CA GLN A 88 8.76 -10.33 3.89
C GLN A 88 9.67 -9.13 4.29
N HIS A 89 9.52 -8.65 5.54
CA HIS A 89 10.25 -7.50 6.09
C HIS A 89 9.88 -6.14 5.45
N GLU A 90 8.79 -6.07 4.68
CA GLU A 90 8.25 -4.83 4.12
C GLU A 90 6.87 -4.51 4.67
N VAL A 91 6.61 -3.23 4.89
CA VAL A 91 5.27 -2.72 5.24
C VAL A 91 4.60 -2.26 3.95
N ARG A 92 3.51 -2.92 3.57
CA ARG A 92 2.70 -2.58 2.38
C ARG A 92 1.36 -1.99 2.80
N GLY A 93 0.71 -1.26 1.90
CA GLY A 93 -0.64 -0.72 2.11
C GLY A 93 -0.72 0.65 2.79
N LEU A 94 0.39 1.27 3.25
CA LEU A 94 0.38 2.57 3.91
C LEU A 94 -0.26 3.67 3.05
N THR A 95 0.13 3.78 1.78
CA THR A 95 -0.44 4.77 0.84
C THR A 95 -1.89 4.48 0.51
N THR A 96 -2.28 3.20 0.47
CA THR A 96 -3.66 2.76 0.28
C THR A 96 -4.52 3.16 1.48
N ALA A 97 -4.06 2.91 2.70
CA ALA A 97 -4.72 3.32 3.94
C ALA A 97 -4.94 4.83 4.01
N ALA A 98 -3.90 5.62 3.71
CA ALA A 98 -4.00 7.07 3.63
C ALA A 98 -4.99 7.53 2.56
N GLY A 99 -5.02 6.86 1.40
CA GLY A 99 -6.00 7.13 0.33
C GLY A 99 -7.43 6.89 0.76
N ILE A 100 -7.71 5.79 1.45
CA ILE A 100 -9.05 5.47 2.01
C ILE A 100 -9.48 6.54 3.02
N TRP A 101 -8.58 6.92 3.92
CA TRP A 101 -8.84 7.96 4.93
C TRP A 101 -9.17 9.31 4.29
N ALA A 102 -8.39 9.74 3.29
CA ALA A 102 -8.64 10.98 2.56
C ALA A 102 -9.96 10.94 1.76
N THR A 103 -10.30 9.77 1.17
CA THR A 103 -11.57 9.58 0.45
C THR A 103 -12.78 9.72 1.38
N ALA A 104 -12.68 9.26 2.61
CA ALA A 104 -13.72 9.47 3.61
C ALA A 104 -13.93 10.96 3.91
N GLY A 105 -12.85 11.75 4.02
CA GLY A 105 -12.92 13.21 4.17
C GLY A 105 -13.63 13.89 3.00
N ILE A 106 -13.41 13.42 1.77
CA ILE A 106 -14.14 13.91 0.58
C ILE A 106 -15.62 13.58 0.68
N GLY A 107 -15.97 12.36 1.10
CA GLY A 107 -17.35 11.97 1.36
C GLY A 107 -18.02 12.87 2.40
N MET A 108 -17.31 13.17 3.49
CA MET A 108 -17.80 14.13 4.51
C MET A 108 -18.04 15.52 3.91
N ALA A 109 -17.15 16.01 3.05
CA ALA A 109 -17.32 17.29 2.38
C ALA A 109 -18.55 17.30 1.45
N CYS A 110 -18.79 16.22 0.71
CA CYS A 110 -20.01 16.06 -0.10
C CYS A 110 -21.26 16.12 0.79
N GLY A 111 -21.35 15.29 1.82
CA GLY A 111 -22.51 15.26 2.73
C GLY A 111 -22.72 16.54 3.54
N ALA A 112 -21.67 17.36 3.70
CA ALA A 112 -21.76 18.69 4.30
C ALA A 112 -22.24 19.77 3.31
N GLY A 113 -22.35 19.48 2.00
CA GLY A 113 -22.68 20.44 0.94
C GLY A 113 -21.49 21.30 0.49
N MET A 114 -20.25 20.90 0.81
CA MET A 114 -19.01 21.62 0.47
C MET A 114 -18.46 21.17 -0.89
N TYR A 115 -19.22 21.35 -1.94
CA TYR A 115 -18.95 20.78 -3.28
C TYR A 115 -17.63 21.22 -3.89
N VAL A 116 -17.32 22.52 -3.80
CA VAL A 116 -16.05 23.08 -4.35
C VAL A 116 -14.85 22.43 -3.67
N ILE A 117 -14.94 22.24 -2.35
CA ILE A 117 -13.87 21.58 -1.58
C ILE A 117 -13.79 20.09 -1.95
N ALA A 118 -14.92 19.40 -2.06
CA ALA A 118 -14.95 17.98 -2.43
C ALA A 118 -14.30 17.73 -3.80
N VAL A 119 -14.68 18.51 -4.81
CA VAL A 119 -14.12 18.41 -6.18
C VAL A 119 -12.65 18.81 -6.18
N GLY A 120 -12.29 19.93 -5.55
CA GLY A 120 -10.91 20.40 -5.47
C GLY A 120 -10.00 19.43 -4.75
N ALA A 121 -10.43 18.90 -3.59
CA ALA A 121 -9.68 17.89 -2.84
C ALA A 121 -9.51 16.58 -3.64
N THR A 122 -10.54 16.14 -4.36
CA THR A 122 -10.44 14.98 -5.25
C THR A 122 -9.38 15.18 -6.32
N ALA A 123 -9.39 16.33 -7.00
CA ALA A 123 -8.40 16.66 -8.01
C ALA A 123 -6.98 16.72 -7.43
N ILE A 124 -6.80 17.34 -6.28
CA ILE A 124 -5.51 17.43 -5.59
C ILE A 124 -5.02 16.03 -5.19
N ILE A 125 -5.87 15.19 -4.61
CA ILE A 125 -5.48 13.83 -4.19
C ILE A 125 -5.04 13.00 -5.39
N ILE A 126 -5.79 13.02 -6.49
CA ILE A 126 -5.43 12.32 -7.73
C ILE A 126 -4.09 12.87 -8.27
N ALA A 127 -3.92 14.19 -8.31
CA ALA A 127 -2.68 14.80 -8.78
C ALA A 127 -1.48 14.39 -7.93
N VAL A 128 -1.60 14.43 -6.60
CA VAL A 128 -0.55 14.00 -5.66
C VAL A 128 -0.23 12.52 -5.85
N GLN A 129 -1.24 11.67 -5.95
CA GLN A 129 -1.06 10.24 -6.17
C GLN A 129 -0.40 9.93 -7.51
N CYS A 130 -0.75 10.66 -8.56
CA CYS A 130 -0.09 10.56 -9.86
C CYS A 130 1.37 11.03 -9.79
N LEU A 131 1.64 12.16 -9.15
CA LEU A 131 2.97 12.76 -9.03
C LEU A 131 3.95 11.82 -8.32
N PHE A 132 3.56 11.26 -7.18
CA PHE A 132 4.42 10.34 -6.42
C PHE A 132 4.62 8.97 -7.10
N ASN A 133 3.74 8.58 -8.03
CA ASN A 133 3.91 7.38 -8.83
C ASN A 133 4.66 7.61 -10.15
N MET A 134 4.98 8.86 -10.50
CA MET A 134 5.86 9.14 -11.64
C MET A 134 7.31 8.81 -11.28
N ASN A 135 8.03 8.17 -12.20
CA ASN A 135 9.45 7.82 -12.04
C ASN A 135 10.36 9.07 -12.03
N PHE A 136 10.10 10.00 -11.13
CA PHE A 136 11.03 11.10 -10.92
C PHE A 136 12.31 10.56 -10.27
N ARG A 137 13.45 11.01 -10.75
CA ARG A 137 14.78 10.61 -10.26
C ARG A 137 14.94 10.82 -8.74
N LEU A 138 14.19 11.78 -8.16
CA LEU A 138 14.15 12.07 -6.72
C LEU A 138 13.43 10.98 -5.89
N PHE A 139 12.49 10.24 -6.49
CA PHE A 139 11.65 9.24 -5.78
C PHE A 139 12.02 7.81 -6.18
N LYS A 140 13.12 7.62 -6.89
CA LYS A 140 13.58 6.31 -7.32
C LYS A 140 14.10 5.55 -6.09
N ASN A 141 13.27 4.77 -5.47
CA ASN A 141 13.72 3.79 -4.47
C ASN A 141 14.74 2.88 -5.15
N LYS A 142 15.91 2.71 -4.54
CA LYS A 142 16.86 1.68 -4.98
C LYS A 142 16.14 0.35 -4.94
N LYS A 143 16.00 -0.29 -6.09
CA LYS A 143 15.50 -1.66 -6.12
C LYS A 143 16.58 -2.56 -5.55
N TYR A 144 16.28 -3.22 -4.45
CA TYR A 144 17.11 -4.27 -3.92
C TYR A 144 16.56 -5.61 -4.39
N TYR A 145 17.44 -6.43 -4.89
CA TYR A 145 17.12 -7.81 -5.28
C TYR A 145 17.58 -8.73 -4.16
N SER A 146 16.67 -9.52 -3.62
CA SER A 146 17.00 -10.50 -2.58
C SER A 146 17.45 -11.81 -3.24
N ILE A 147 18.61 -12.29 -2.82
CA ILE A 147 19.17 -13.58 -3.26
C ILE A 147 19.39 -14.44 -2.03
N LYS A 148 18.87 -15.66 -2.06
CA LYS A 148 19.12 -16.68 -1.05
C LYS A 148 20.17 -17.64 -1.58
N ILE A 149 21.21 -17.87 -0.79
CA ILE A 149 22.33 -18.74 -1.13
C ILE A 149 22.47 -19.80 -0.06
N ILE A 150 22.60 -21.07 -0.48
CA ILE A 150 22.96 -22.16 0.41
C ILE A 150 24.35 -22.63 0.06
N PHE A 151 25.24 -22.65 1.05
CA PHE A 151 26.65 -22.99 0.84
C PHE A 151 27.20 -23.76 2.03
N THR A 152 28.29 -24.48 1.80
CA THR A 152 29.07 -25.17 2.84
C THR A 152 30.24 -24.26 3.20
N GLN A 153 30.51 -24.04 4.48
CA GLN A 153 31.41 -23.00 4.91
C GLN A 153 32.79 -23.47 5.34
N THR A 154 33.75 -22.67 4.90
CA THR A 154 34.98 -22.29 5.62
C THR A 154 34.99 -20.74 5.74
N GLU A 155 35.79 -20.12 6.63
CA GLU A 155 35.81 -18.66 6.86
C GLU A 155 36.10 -17.83 5.59
N THR A 156 36.81 -18.40 4.63
CA THR A 156 37.20 -17.78 3.36
C THR A 156 35.98 -17.57 2.44
N GLU A 157 35.02 -18.49 2.45
CA GLU A 157 33.88 -18.53 1.51
C GLU A 157 32.88 -17.42 1.79
N ASN A 158 32.68 -17.03 3.05
CA ASN A 158 31.91 -15.86 3.41
C ASN A 158 32.43 -14.56 2.79
N LYS A 159 33.75 -14.40 2.70
CA LYS A 159 34.37 -13.24 2.07
C LYS A 159 34.16 -13.27 0.55
N ILE A 160 34.32 -14.44 -0.06
CA ILE A 160 34.10 -14.62 -1.50
C ILE A 160 32.67 -14.31 -1.90
N ILE A 161 31.67 -14.79 -1.14
CA ILE A 161 30.26 -14.49 -1.41
C ILE A 161 29.97 -12.99 -1.31
N LYS A 162 30.49 -12.33 -0.27
CA LYS A 162 30.32 -10.89 -0.10
C LYS A 162 30.95 -10.09 -1.24
N GLU A 163 32.09 -10.51 -1.72
CA GLU A 163 32.80 -9.89 -2.83
C GLU A 163 32.08 -10.11 -4.17
N ILE A 164 31.60 -11.33 -4.46
CA ILE A 164 30.83 -11.65 -5.66
C ILE A 164 29.56 -10.81 -5.77
N PHE A 165 28.84 -10.63 -4.66
CA PHE A 165 27.54 -9.94 -4.65
C PHE A 165 27.63 -8.48 -4.20
N GLY A 166 28.83 -7.97 -3.90
CA GLY A 166 29.08 -6.58 -3.51
C GLY A 166 28.32 -6.19 -2.22
N THR A 167 28.19 -7.11 -1.26
CA THR A 167 27.45 -6.86 -0.01
C THR A 167 28.35 -7.06 1.21
N ASP A 168 28.19 -6.17 2.21
CA ASP A 168 28.97 -6.27 3.45
C ASP A 168 28.30 -7.16 4.51
N ARG A 169 27.00 -7.42 4.39
CA ARG A 169 26.21 -8.13 5.41
C ARG A 169 25.21 -9.09 4.80
N PHE A 170 24.97 -10.21 5.48
CA PHE A 170 23.82 -11.06 5.25
C PHE A 170 22.62 -10.53 6.04
N ASN A 171 21.47 -10.41 5.40
CA ASN A 171 20.23 -9.94 6.08
C ASN A 171 19.64 -11.02 6.99
N HIS A 172 19.77 -12.27 6.56
CA HIS A 172 19.31 -13.42 7.31
C HIS A 172 20.33 -14.56 7.11
N LEU A 173 20.77 -15.17 8.21
CA LEU A 173 21.71 -16.28 8.19
C LEU A 173 21.17 -17.40 9.05
N VAL A 174 20.96 -18.55 8.44
CA VAL A 174 20.55 -19.79 9.12
C VAL A 174 21.70 -20.81 8.98
N ILE A 175 22.11 -21.38 10.10
CA ILE A 175 23.13 -22.40 10.14
C ILE A 175 22.46 -23.73 10.47
N THR A 176 22.60 -24.71 9.61
CA THR A 176 21.99 -26.04 9.78
C THR A 176 23.08 -27.10 9.79
N ARG A 177 23.04 -27.99 10.78
CA ARG A 177 23.91 -29.16 10.83
C ARG A 177 23.11 -30.38 10.41
N SER A 178 23.54 -31.08 9.37
CA SER A 178 22.95 -32.36 8.96
C SER A 178 23.33 -33.50 9.93
N VAL A 179 22.57 -34.57 9.89
CA VAL A 179 22.83 -35.80 10.68
C VAL A 179 24.23 -36.37 10.39
N ASP A 180 24.74 -36.18 9.17
CA ASP A 180 26.08 -36.58 8.74
C ASP A 180 27.20 -35.63 9.23
N GLY A 181 26.88 -34.70 10.12
CA GLY A 181 27.83 -33.75 10.69
C GLY A 181 28.22 -32.59 9.77
N LYS A 182 27.72 -32.54 8.52
CA LYS A 182 27.98 -31.46 7.56
C LYS A 182 27.22 -30.19 7.93
N VAL A 183 27.92 -29.07 8.00
CA VAL A 183 27.33 -27.77 8.31
C VAL A 183 27.04 -27.05 7.00
N THR A 184 25.78 -26.61 6.84
CA THR A 184 25.32 -25.82 5.70
C THR A 184 24.83 -24.45 6.18
N TYR A 185 25.12 -23.42 5.41
CA TYR A 185 24.72 -22.06 5.67
C TYR A 185 23.70 -21.61 4.63
N SER A 186 22.57 -21.10 5.07
CA SER A 186 21.56 -20.46 4.22
C SER A 186 21.59 -18.97 4.54
N ALA A 187 22.05 -18.17 3.59
CA ALA A 187 22.13 -16.72 3.75
C ALA A 187 21.23 -16.01 2.75
N THR A 188 20.52 -14.97 3.19
CA THR A 188 19.82 -14.04 2.31
C THR A 188 20.57 -12.73 2.29
N LEU A 189 20.85 -12.23 1.09
CA LEU A 189 21.54 -10.97 0.87
C LEU A 189 20.75 -10.08 -0.09
N ASN A 190 20.88 -8.78 0.08
CA ASN A 190 20.30 -7.79 -0.82
C ASN A 190 21.40 -7.19 -1.68
N THR A 191 21.14 -7.11 -2.98
CA THR A 191 22.06 -6.51 -3.97
C THR A 191 21.32 -5.45 -4.79
N ASP A 192 22.01 -4.41 -5.19
CA ASP A 192 21.48 -3.35 -6.07
C ASP A 192 21.52 -3.76 -7.55
N VAL A 193 22.16 -4.90 -7.87
CA VAL A 193 22.31 -5.40 -9.23
C VAL A 193 21.36 -6.56 -9.47
N GLU A 194 20.62 -6.51 -10.58
CA GLU A 194 19.82 -7.63 -11.04
C GLU A 194 20.71 -8.66 -11.74
N TYR A 195 20.86 -9.83 -11.13
CA TYR A 195 21.61 -10.94 -11.72
C TYR A 195 20.68 -11.78 -12.62
N SER A 196 21.06 -11.96 -13.89
CA SER A 196 20.35 -12.87 -14.79
C SER A 196 20.56 -14.33 -14.35
N SER A 197 19.62 -15.21 -14.70
CA SER A 197 19.71 -16.64 -14.42
C SER A 197 21.00 -17.27 -14.97
N THR A 198 21.44 -16.82 -16.14
CA THR A 198 22.70 -17.26 -16.76
C THR A 198 23.91 -16.90 -15.91
N LYS A 199 23.94 -15.68 -15.36
CA LYS A 199 25.05 -15.21 -14.51
C LYS A 199 25.07 -15.92 -13.16
N LEU A 200 23.91 -16.17 -12.56
CA LEU A 200 23.79 -16.93 -11.31
C LEU A 200 24.27 -18.38 -11.49
N ASN A 201 23.91 -19.02 -12.62
CA ASN A 201 24.38 -20.35 -12.95
C ASN A 201 25.90 -20.39 -13.16
N GLN A 202 26.49 -19.38 -13.81
CA GLN A 202 27.94 -19.26 -13.99
C GLN A 202 28.65 -19.11 -12.63
N ILE A 203 28.12 -18.27 -11.72
CA ILE A 203 28.65 -18.11 -10.36
C ILE A 203 28.61 -19.44 -9.60
N MET A 204 27.52 -20.21 -9.71
CA MET A 204 27.39 -21.50 -9.05
C MET A 204 28.36 -22.54 -9.61
N GLN A 205 28.62 -22.56 -10.94
CA GLN A 205 29.56 -23.44 -11.56
C GLN A 205 31.05 -23.13 -11.20
N GLN A 206 31.37 -21.85 -11.02
CA GLN A 206 32.69 -21.40 -10.63
C GLN A 206 33.02 -21.62 -9.16
N ASN A 207 31.97 -21.78 -8.31
CA ASN A 207 32.11 -21.89 -6.87
C ASN A 207 31.41 -23.16 -6.36
N SER A 208 32.13 -24.26 -6.35
CA SER A 208 31.61 -25.60 -6.00
C SER A 208 31.09 -25.72 -4.57
N PHE A 209 31.39 -24.77 -3.68
CA PHE A 209 30.89 -24.70 -2.31
C PHE A 209 29.44 -24.17 -2.24
N ILE A 210 28.93 -23.56 -3.31
CA ILE A 210 27.58 -23.08 -3.42
C ILE A 210 26.68 -24.22 -3.93
N SER A 211 25.72 -24.65 -3.12
CA SER A 211 24.80 -25.73 -3.48
C SER A 211 23.46 -25.25 -4.04
N LEU A 212 23.07 -23.99 -3.74
CA LEU A 212 21.83 -23.39 -4.25
C LEU A 212 21.97 -21.87 -4.31
N ILE A 213 21.46 -21.28 -5.40
CA ILE A 213 21.21 -19.84 -5.51
C ILE A 213 19.76 -19.68 -5.95
N GLU A 214 18.97 -18.98 -5.15
CA GLU A 214 17.54 -18.71 -5.40
C GLU A 214 17.31 -17.20 -5.44
N ARG A 215 16.66 -16.72 -6.50
CA ARG A 215 16.16 -15.33 -6.53
C ARG A 215 14.89 -15.29 -5.71
N CYS A 216 14.90 -14.53 -4.63
CA CYS A 216 13.67 -14.18 -3.94
C CYS A 216 13.05 -13.00 -4.70
N GLU A 217 12.04 -13.27 -5.52
CA GLU A 217 11.27 -12.21 -6.14
C GLU A 217 10.56 -11.43 -5.02
N ASN A 218 10.82 -10.14 -4.94
CA ASN A 218 10.00 -9.23 -4.14
C ASN A 218 8.70 -9.05 -4.93
N GLU A 219 7.72 -9.94 -4.68
CA GLU A 219 6.34 -9.78 -5.16
C GLU A 219 5.68 -8.54 -4.55
#